data_bee133279307501d3cbc4969099680c3
#
_entry.id   bee133279307501d3cbc4969099680c3
#
_cell.length_a   1.000
_cell.length_b   1.000
_cell.length_c   1.000
_cell.angle_alpha   90.00
_cell.angle_beta   90.00
_cell.angle_gamma   90.00
#
_symmetry.space_group_name_H-M   'P 1'
#
loop_
_entity.id
_entity.type
_entity.pdbx_description
1 polymer ?
#
loop_
_entity_poly.entity_id
_entity_poly.type
_entity_poly.pdbx_seq_one_letter_code
_entity_poly.pdbx_strand_id
1 'polypeptide(L)'
;MRALAAPLMPVVLACAASVGCGDNGTITPTPLGIGQQALNSPLITLRVSFEAGSVDDPDGKHGLNALTALMIGQGGTGRLTYEDVTSTLYPWAASIGTQYDKETTTVIGEVHRDHLESFYEIFLDLIVSPRLDPADFERNRDFLTNAIVSTLRGNDDEELGKQTLNVLLYEGHPYEATEMGTERGLGAIVLDDVRTFHAERYTAANMRVGVAGGYPDGFLARVERDLAVALPPGAPAQRDIPAPRALEGIELLLVEKDAIATAISMGFPIDVTRSDDDFYPLMVANSYFGEHRTFNGRLMNQMRGLRGLNYGDYSYIENFVQDGGSTFPVPNTPRRQQFFSIWIRPVPHHNATFALRQAVRELNLLVEYGLSEEDFDATREYLVNYSRLYVQTTSRRLGYAMDSEFYGTRFFVDEIRDRLTSMTVEDVNAAIRRHLQAENLGVAIVTRDAEAFRDDLLSGEPSSVTYNTEVAQDILAEDVEISGYPLVINSDRVRVKLVDEMFVDVN
;
A
#
# COMPACT_ATOMS: atom_id res chain seq x y z
N MET A 1 38.72 -20.92 15.93
CA MET A 1 37.89 -21.35 14.79
C MET A 1 37.66 -20.11 13.93
N ARG A 2 38.28 -20.05 12.77
CA ARG A 2 38.22 -18.91 11.86
C ARG A 2 36.97 -19.06 10.99
N ALA A 3 36.01 -18.15 11.11
CA ALA A 3 34.89 -18.05 10.19
C ALA A 3 35.40 -17.39 8.91
N LEU A 4 35.30 -18.11 7.79
CA LEU A 4 35.54 -17.59 6.45
C LEU A 4 34.33 -16.73 6.04
N ALA A 5 34.52 -15.42 5.94
CA ALA A 5 33.62 -14.54 5.28
C ALA A 5 33.72 -14.74 3.77
N ALA A 6 32.65 -15.15 3.12
CA ALA A 6 32.55 -15.17 1.67
C ALA A 6 32.41 -13.73 1.14
N PRO A 7 33.08 -13.34 0.05
CA PRO A 7 32.94 -12.00 -0.49
C PRO A 7 31.61 -11.84 -1.17
N LEU A 8 30.88 -10.79 -0.80
CA LEU A 8 29.74 -10.25 -1.54
C LEU A 8 30.28 -9.68 -2.86
N MET A 9 29.93 -10.29 -3.97
CA MET A 9 30.19 -9.73 -5.29
C MET A 9 29.30 -8.50 -5.52
N PRO A 10 29.82 -7.44 -6.11
CA PRO A 10 29.06 -6.25 -6.41
C PRO A 10 28.02 -6.52 -7.51
N VAL A 11 26.84 -5.95 -7.32
CA VAL A 11 25.77 -5.88 -8.32
C VAL A 11 26.31 -5.09 -9.52
N VAL A 12 26.50 -5.73 -10.66
CA VAL A 12 26.82 -5.03 -11.91
C VAL A 12 25.47 -4.54 -12.48
N LEU A 13 25.20 -3.25 -12.28
CA LEU A 13 24.19 -2.53 -13.07
C LEU A 13 24.75 -2.38 -14.49
N ALA A 14 24.25 -3.15 -15.43
CA ALA A 14 24.55 -2.95 -16.83
C ALA A 14 23.60 -1.89 -17.40
N CYS A 15 23.96 -0.60 -17.28
CA CYS A 15 23.38 0.45 -18.09
C CYS A 15 23.95 0.34 -19.51
N ALA A 16 23.22 -0.29 -20.42
CA ALA A 16 23.52 -0.22 -21.85
C ALA A 16 22.74 0.94 -22.48
N ALA A 17 23.27 2.17 -22.38
CA ALA A 17 22.81 3.25 -23.23
C ALA A 17 23.53 3.13 -24.60
N SER A 18 22.88 2.55 -25.61
CA SER A 18 23.33 2.63 -26.98
C SER A 18 22.72 3.87 -27.65
N VAL A 19 23.50 4.94 -27.76
CA VAL A 19 23.20 6.05 -28.65
C VAL A 19 23.60 5.63 -30.07
N GLY A 20 22.62 5.25 -30.89
CA GLY A 20 22.76 5.02 -32.32
C GLY A 20 21.94 6.07 -33.08
N CYS A 21 22.57 6.98 -33.77
CA CYS A 21 21.92 7.87 -34.76
C CYS A 21 21.55 7.09 -36.04
N GLY A 22 20.29 7.19 -36.43
CA GLY A 22 19.81 7.03 -37.81
C GLY A 22 19.10 5.71 -38.10
N ASP A 23 17.79 5.71 -37.96
CA ASP A 23 16.78 5.31 -38.95
C ASP A 23 15.39 5.46 -38.31
N ASN A 24 14.40 5.89 -39.07
CA ASN A 24 13.01 6.02 -38.67
C ASN A 24 12.37 4.63 -38.45
N GLY A 25 12.89 3.87 -37.49
CA GLY A 25 12.31 2.65 -36.95
C GLY A 25 11.59 2.94 -35.64
N THR A 26 10.38 2.48 -35.51
CA THR A 26 9.61 2.44 -34.26
C THR A 26 10.50 1.95 -33.11
N ILE A 27 10.87 2.83 -32.19
CA ILE A 27 11.62 2.45 -31.00
C ILE A 27 10.64 1.67 -30.13
N THR A 28 10.76 0.34 -30.13
CA THR A 28 10.10 -0.51 -29.13
C THR A 28 10.87 -0.32 -27.82
N PRO A 29 10.27 0.20 -26.75
CA PRO A 29 10.94 0.29 -25.47
C PRO A 29 11.38 -1.12 -25.04
N THR A 30 12.66 -1.30 -24.74
CA THR A 30 13.15 -2.58 -24.21
C THR A 30 12.73 -2.64 -22.73
N PRO A 31 11.98 -3.66 -22.30
CA PRO A 31 11.64 -3.81 -20.88
C PRO A 31 12.91 -3.94 -20.03
N LEU A 32 12.96 -3.24 -18.90
CA LEU A 32 14.08 -3.36 -17.97
C LEU A 32 13.93 -4.63 -17.13
N GLY A 33 14.84 -5.58 -17.31
CA GLY A 33 14.92 -6.78 -16.49
C GLY A 33 15.76 -6.55 -15.24
N ILE A 34 15.21 -6.93 -14.08
CA ILE A 34 15.88 -6.83 -12.78
C ILE A 34 16.29 -8.20 -12.31
N GLY A 35 17.60 -8.44 -12.20
CA GLY A 35 18.18 -9.70 -11.70
C GLY A 35 18.71 -9.56 -10.27
N GLN A 36 18.30 -10.47 -9.39
CA GLN A 36 18.83 -10.61 -8.02
C GLN A 36 19.35 -12.05 -7.82
N GLN A 37 20.49 -12.37 -8.44
CA GLN A 37 21.03 -13.73 -8.41
C GLN A 37 21.57 -14.11 -7.02
N ALA A 38 21.14 -15.26 -6.52
CA ALA A 38 21.58 -15.86 -5.27
C ALA A 38 21.81 -17.36 -5.50
N LEU A 39 22.96 -17.72 -6.04
CA LEU A 39 23.31 -19.08 -6.51
C LEU A 39 23.08 -20.17 -5.46
N ASN A 40 23.23 -19.85 -4.18
CA ASN A 40 23.01 -20.78 -3.07
C ASN A 40 21.52 -20.95 -2.68
N SER A 41 20.62 -20.11 -3.21
CA SER A 41 19.19 -20.27 -2.95
C SER A 41 18.61 -21.34 -3.85
N PRO A 42 17.92 -22.36 -3.31
CA PRO A 42 17.18 -23.30 -4.14
C PRO A 42 15.87 -22.72 -4.69
N LEU A 43 15.40 -21.61 -4.10
CA LEU A 43 14.17 -20.96 -4.51
C LEU A 43 14.43 -19.92 -5.59
N ILE A 44 13.49 -19.82 -6.51
CA ILE A 44 13.47 -18.83 -7.59
C ILE A 44 12.13 -18.10 -7.51
N THR A 45 12.21 -16.77 -7.52
CA THR A 45 11.05 -15.89 -7.58
C THR A 45 11.04 -15.19 -8.94
N LEU A 46 9.90 -15.22 -9.62
CA LEU A 46 9.62 -14.44 -10.81
C LEU A 46 8.59 -13.38 -10.48
N ARG A 47 8.78 -12.18 -11.00
CA ARG A 47 7.80 -11.11 -10.94
C ARG A 47 7.68 -10.46 -12.32
N VAL A 48 6.46 -10.32 -12.80
CA VAL A 48 6.16 -9.54 -13.99
C VAL A 48 5.15 -8.48 -13.59
N SER A 49 5.61 -7.24 -13.52
CA SER A 49 4.78 -6.09 -13.16
C SER A 49 4.36 -5.35 -14.41
N PHE A 50 3.10 -5.00 -14.50
CA PHE A 50 2.53 -4.17 -15.55
C PHE A 50 2.10 -2.83 -14.98
N GLU A 51 2.32 -1.76 -15.73
CA GLU A 51 1.68 -0.48 -15.46
C GLU A 51 0.20 -0.57 -15.86
N ALA A 52 -0.55 -1.34 -15.09
CA ALA A 52 -1.99 -1.56 -15.16
C ALA A 52 -2.53 -1.58 -13.73
N GLY A 53 -3.44 -0.68 -13.39
CA GLY A 53 -3.97 -0.51 -12.06
C GLY A 53 -5.43 -0.06 -12.07
N SER A 54 -6.03 0.11 -10.89
CA SER A 54 -7.43 0.56 -10.80
C SER A 54 -7.68 1.94 -11.40
N VAL A 55 -6.63 2.76 -11.57
CA VAL A 55 -6.72 4.06 -12.29
C VAL A 55 -7.00 3.91 -13.78
N ASP A 56 -6.84 2.71 -14.32
CA ASP A 56 -7.13 2.39 -15.72
C ASP A 56 -8.53 1.81 -15.92
N ASP A 57 -9.28 1.63 -14.84
CA ASP A 57 -10.66 1.14 -14.92
C ASP A 57 -11.53 2.18 -15.63
N PRO A 58 -12.32 1.79 -16.63
CA PRO A 58 -13.25 2.71 -17.26
C PRO A 58 -14.34 3.18 -16.28
N ASP A 59 -14.85 4.39 -16.51
CA ASP A 59 -15.97 4.92 -15.73
C ASP A 59 -17.14 3.91 -15.68
N GLY A 60 -17.65 3.69 -14.48
CA GLY A 60 -18.72 2.72 -14.22
C GLY A 60 -18.31 1.25 -14.26
N LYS A 61 -17.01 0.94 -14.42
CA LYS A 61 -16.46 -0.43 -14.40
C LYS A 61 -15.31 -0.58 -13.41
N HIS A 62 -15.37 0.13 -12.30
CA HIS A 62 -14.38 0.05 -11.24
C HIS A 62 -14.30 -1.38 -10.69
N GLY A 63 -13.09 -1.92 -10.68
CA GLY A 63 -12.76 -3.31 -10.35
C GLY A 63 -12.37 -4.16 -11.56
N LEU A 64 -12.34 -3.58 -12.78
CA LEU A 64 -11.94 -4.31 -13.98
C LEU A 64 -10.47 -4.77 -13.92
N ASN A 65 -9.57 -3.92 -13.42
CA ASN A 65 -8.18 -4.30 -13.21
C ASN A 65 -8.05 -5.45 -12.20
N ALA A 66 -8.71 -5.35 -11.05
CA ALA A 66 -8.69 -6.40 -10.02
C ALA A 66 -9.22 -7.74 -10.56
N LEU A 67 -10.36 -7.69 -11.26
CA LEU A 67 -10.96 -8.88 -11.85
C LEU A 67 -10.06 -9.49 -12.93
N THR A 68 -9.42 -8.67 -13.77
CA THR A 68 -8.46 -9.15 -14.78
C THR A 68 -7.25 -9.80 -14.12
N ALA A 69 -6.70 -9.19 -13.06
CA ALA A 69 -5.60 -9.77 -12.29
C ALA A 69 -5.97 -11.12 -11.67
N LEU A 70 -7.17 -11.25 -11.10
CA LEU A 70 -7.65 -12.52 -10.56
C LEU A 70 -7.87 -13.56 -11.66
N MET A 71 -8.37 -13.16 -12.82
CA MET A 71 -8.53 -14.07 -13.96
C MET A 71 -7.19 -14.62 -14.47
N ILE A 72 -6.10 -13.85 -14.37
CA ILE A 72 -4.75 -14.33 -14.66
C ILE A 72 -4.28 -15.31 -13.57
N GLY A 73 -4.38 -14.92 -12.28
CA GLY A 73 -3.86 -15.71 -11.18
C GLY A 73 -4.69 -16.94 -10.81
N GLN A 74 -6.00 -16.92 -11.07
CA GLN A 74 -6.97 -17.90 -10.61
C GLN A 74 -7.93 -18.43 -11.72
N GLY A 75 -7.64 -18.16 -12.98
CA GLY A 75 -8.48 -18.59 -14.12
C GLY A 75 -7.89 -19.72 -14.96
N GLY A 76 -6.66 -20.13 -14.69
CA GLY A 76 -5.96 -21.13 -15.50
C GLY A 76 -5.39 -20.56 -16.80
N THR A 77 -4.80 -21.45 -17.61
CA THR A 77 -4.20 -21.13 -18.91
C THR A 77 -5.11 -21.58 -20.05
N GLY A 78 -4.82 -21.19 -21.28
CA GLY A 78 -5.55 -21.71 -22.45
C GLY A 78 -5.58 -23.24 -22.57
N ARG A 79 -4.66 -23.95 -21.88
CA ARG A 79 -4.52 -25.41 -21.90
C ARG A 79 -4.95 -26.10 -20.60
N LEU A 80 -4.83 -25.41 -19.46
CA LEU A 80 -5.05 -25.95 -18.12
C LEU A 80 -6.17 -25.19 -17.43
N THR A 81 -7.03 -25.90 -16.71
CA THR A 81 -7.97 -25.26 -15.77
C THR A 81 -7.22 -24.74 -14.55
N TYR A 82 -7.86 -23.91 -13.74
CA TYR A 82 -7.29 -23.46 -12.45
C TYR A 82 -6.98 -24.64 -11.52
N GLU A 83 -7.86 -25.65 -11.50
CA GLU A 83 -7.66 -26.88 -10.72
C GLU A 83 -6.42 -27.66 -11.22
N ASP A 84 -6.23 -27.80 -12.56
CA ASP A 84 -5.05 -28.44 -13.13
C ASP A 84 -3.76 -27.70 -12.73
N VAL A 85 -3.75 -26.36 -12.83
CA VAL A 85 -2.62 -25.53 -12.41
C VAL A 85 -2.31 -25.75 -10.94
N THR A 86 -3.31 -25.63 -10.06
CA THR A 86 -3.14 -25.80 -8.63
C THR A 86 -2.63 -27.20 -8.26
N SER A 87 -3.22 -28.24 -8.87
CA SER A 87 -2.82 -29.63 -8.64
C SER A 87 -1.40 -29.92 -9.13
N THR A 88 -0.96 -29.24 -10.19
CA THR A 88 0.41 -29.36 -10.72
C THR A 88 1.41 -28.65 -9.82
N LEU A 89 1.09 -27.46 -9.32
CA LEU A 89 2.00 -26.67 -8.48
C LEU A 89 2.12 -27.22 -7.04
N TYR A 90 1.06 -27.83 -6.53
CA TYR A 90 0.98 -28.31 -5.14
C TYR A 90 2.15 -29.22 -4.73
N PRO A 91 2.48 -30.33 -5.45
CA PRO A 91 3.58 -31.20 -5.07
C PRO A 91 4.97 -30.55 -5.19
N TRP A 92 5.09 -29.45 -5.93
CA TRP A 92 6.34 -28.68 -6.06
C TRP A 92 6.49 -27.64 -4.95
N ALA A 93 5.48 -27.48 -4.08
CA ALA A 93 5.39 -26.37 -3.12
C ALA A 93 5.58 -25.01 -3.82
N ALA A 94 5.12 -24.92 -5.07
CA ALA A 94 5.20 -23.73 -5.89
C ALA A 94 3.90 -22.92 -5.81
N SER A 95 4.00 -21.62 -6.04
CA SER A 95 2.85 -20.72 -6.04
C SER A 95 2.92 -19.72 -7.20
N ILE A 96 1.75 -19.37 -7.74
CA ILE A 96 1.58 -18.25 -8.64
C ILE A 96 0.38 -17.45 -8.14
N GLY A 97 0.55 -16.13 -8.05
CA GLY A 97 -0.51 -15.22 -7.64
C GLY A 97 -0.37 -13.87 -8.30
N THR A 98 -1.37 -13.03 -8.12
CA THR A 98 -1.37 -11.65 -8.61
C THR A 98 -1.57 -10.69 -7.46
N GLN A 99 -0.87 -9.56 -7.53
CA GLN A 99 -1.02 -8.42 -6.65
C GLN A 99 -1.39 -7.21 -7.52
N TYR A 100 -2.46 -6.53 -7.18
CA TYR A 100 -2.95 -5.36 -7.90
C TYR A 100 -3.13 -4.18 -6.94
N ASP A 101 -2.89 -2.98 -7.46
CA ASP A 101 -3.03 -1.73 -6.72
C ASP A 101 -3.53 -0.61 -7.65
N LYS A 102 -3.40 0.64 -7.23
CA LYS A 102 -3.86 1.81 -8.00
C LYS A 102 -3.21 1.90 -9.38
N GLU A 103 -1.90 1.66 -9.48
CA GLU A 103 -1.16 1.92 -10.72
C GLU A 103 -0.49 0.68 -11.32
N THR A 104 -0.35 -0.39 -10.57
CA THR A 104 0.39 -1.57 -11.01
C THR A 104 -0.34 -2.86 -10.69
N THR A 105 -0.14 -3.85 -11.57
CA THR A 105 -0.48 -5.26 -11.30
C THR A 105 0.76 -6.11 -11.52
N THR A 106 1.09 -6.94 -10.54
CA THR A 106 2.26 -7.82 -10.57
C THR A 106 1.84 -9.28 -10.48
N VAL A 107 2.26 -10.09 -11.44
CA VAL A 107 2.17 -11.54 -11.38
C VAL A 107 3.43 -12.07 -10.70
N ILE A 108 3.25 -12.83 -9.62
CA ILE A 108 4.33 -13.30 -8.75
C ILE A 108 4.33 -14.82 -8.76
N GLY A 109 5.49 -15.42 -9.05
CA GLY A 109 5.69 -16.85 -9.01
C GLY A 109 6.87 -17.24 -8.14
N GLU A 110 6.71 -18.30 -7.35
CA GLU A 110 7.79 -18.87 -6.53
C GLU A 110 7.86 -20.38 -6.72
N VAL A 111 9.09 -20.87 -6.95
CA VAL A 111 9.32 -22.28 -7.23
C VAL A 111 10.72 -22.75 -6.77
N HIS A 112 10.86 -24.02 -6.43
CA HIS A 112 12.16 -24.67 -6.28
C HIS A 112 12.81 -24.88 -7.64
N ARG A 113 14.14 -24.67 -7.73
CA ARG A 113 14.91 -24.74 -9.00
C ARG A 113 14.73 -26.03 -9.78
N ASP A 114 14.45 -27.15 -9.11
CA ASP A 114 14.28 -28.46 -9.75
C ASP A 114 13.03 -28.54 -10.65
N HIS A 115 12.08 -27.62 -10.43
CA HIS A 115 10.84 -27.55 -11.20
C HIS A 115 10.74 -26.31 -12.09
N LEU A 116 11.84 -25.53 -12.21
CA LEU A 116 11.82 -24.21 -12.86
C LEU A 116 11.25 -24.26 -14.28
N GLU A 117 11.67 -25.20 -15.11
CA GLU A 117 11.26 -25.23 -16.53
C GLU A 117 9.75 -25.46 -16.68
N SER A 118 9.22 -26.49 -16.01
CA SER A 118 7.79 -26.80 -16.09
C SER A 118 6.94 -25.73 -15.41
N PHE A 119 7.44 -25.11 -14.34
CA PHE A 119 6.80 -23.99 -13.67
C PHE A 119 6.76 -22.76 -14.58
N TYR A 120 7.87 -22.46 -15.25
CA TYR A 120 7.98 -21.30 -16.12
C TYR A 120 7.02 -21.38 -17.30
N GLU A 121 6.80 -22.56 -17.88
CA GLU A 121 5.80 -22.74 -18.93
C GLU A 121 4.39 -22.37 -18.46
N ILE A 122 4.00 -22.79 -17.26
CA ILE A 122 2.69 -22.44 -16.67
C ILE A 122 2.63 -20.94 -16.36
N PHE A 123 3.69 -20.39 -15.76
CA PHE A 123 3.77 -18.97 -15.40
C PHE A 123 3.65 -18.07 -16.64
N LEU A 124 4.36 -18.40 -17.70
CA LEU A 124 4.29 -17.68 -18.97
C LEU A 124 2.88 -17.77 -19.58
N ASP A 125 2.31 -18.98 -19.66
CA ASP A 125 0.99 -19.21 -20.23
C ASP A 125 -0.12 -18.45 -19.48
N LEU A 126 -0.06 -18.35 -18.14
CA LEU A 126 -1.02 -17.58 -17.35
C LEU A 126 -1.02 -16.10 -17.73
N ILE A 127 0.15 -15.54 -18.05
CA ILE A 127 0.27 -14.13 -18.42
C ILE A 127 -0.16 -13.89 -19.88
N VAL A 128 0.34 -14.72 -20.80
CA VAL A 128 0.19 -14.46 -22.25
C VAL A 128 -1.10 -15.02 -22.82
N SER A 129 -1.63 -16.08 -22.23
CA SER A 129 -2.80 -16.81 -22.73
C SER A 129 -3.68 -17.31 -21.58
N PRO A 130 -4.16 -16.39 -20.70
CA PRO A 130 -5.08 -16.77 -19.64
C PRO A 130 -6.36 -17.38 -20.25
N ARG A 131 -6.94 -18.35 -19.54
CA ARG A 131 -8.11 -19.10 -20.02
C ARG A 131 -9.34 -18.23 -20.25
N LEU A 132 -9.58 -17.25 -19.39
CA LEU A 132 -10.71 -16.32 -19.40
C LEU A 132 -12.06 -17.05 -19.62
N ASP A 133 -12.29 -18.08 -18.79
CA ASP A 133 -13.48 -18.91 -18.82
C ASP A 133 -14.66 -18.20 -18.14
N PRO A 134 -15.90 -18.31 -18.65
CA PRO A 134 -17.06 -17.67 -18.02
C PRO A 134 -17.33 -18.10 -16.57
N ALA A 135 -17.10 -19.37 -16.21
CA ALA A 135 -17.34 -19.83 -14.84
C ALA A 135 -16.29 -19.28 -13.87
N ASP A 136 -15.03 -19.17 -14.30
CA ASP A 136 -13.96 -18.52 -13.53
C ASP A 136 -14.20 -17.02 -13.38
N PHE A 137 -14.74 -16.37 -14.43
CA PHE A 137 -15.13 -14.96 -14.39
C PHE A 137 -16.20 -14.71 -13.32
N GLU A 138 -17.31 -15.48 -13.34
CA GLU A 138 -18.37 -15.33 -12.33
C GLU A 138 -17.82 -15.56 -10.91
N ARG A 139 -17.04 -16.63 -10.71
CA ARG A 139 -16.43 -16.93 -9.41
C ARG A 139 -15.55 -15.80 -8.88
N ASN A 140 -14.69 -15.23 -9.72
CA ASN A 140 -13.77 -14.15 -9.31
C ASN A 140 -14.51 -12.83 -9.11
N ARG A 141 -15.54 -12.53 -9.91
CA ARG A 141 -16.42 -11.37 -9.71
C ARG A 141 -17.17 -11.46 -8.37
N ASP A 142 -17.75 -12.64 -8.08
CA ASP A 142 -18.43 -12.90 -6.82
C ASP A 142 -17.46 -12.82 -5.64
N PHE A 143 -16.22 -13.27 -5.80
CA PHE A 143 -15.18 -13.13 -4.79
C PHE A 143 -14.91 -11.66 -4.45
N LEU A 144 -14.71 -10.78 -5.44
CA LEU A 144 -14.51 -9.33 -5.22
C LEU A 144 -15.74 -8.67 -4.61
N THR A 145 -16.93 -9.02 -5.11
CA THR A 145 -18.19 -8.48 -4.56
C THR A 145 -18.33 -8.88 -3.09
N ASN A 146 -18.07 -10.13 -2.74
CA ASN A 146 -18.11 -10.59 -1.36
C ASN A 146 -17.01 -9.95 -0.48
N ALA A 147 -15.82 -9.67 -1.05
CA ALA A 147 -14.76 -8.95 -0.35
C ALA A 147 -15.23 -7.54 0.05
N ILE A 148 -15.99 -6.84 -0.81
CA ILE A 148 -16.56 -5.52 -0.50
C ILE A 148 -17.73 -5.67 0.48
N VAL A 149 -18.72 -6.48 0.15
CA VAL A 149 -20.00 -6.51 0.88
C VAL A 149 -19.88 -7.23 2.23
N SER A 150 -19.26 -8.41 2.24
CA SER A 150 -19.24 -9.27 3.43
C SER A 150 -17.99 -9.04 4.28
N THR A 151 -16.82 -8.85 3.67
CA THR A 151 -15.58 -8.70 4.45
C THR A 151 -15.40 -7.24 4.86
N LEU A 152 -15.29 -6.32 3.92
CA LEU A 152 -15.00 -4.92 4.20
C LEU A 152 -16.14 -4.24 4.97
N ARG A 153 -17.35 -4.24 4.44
CA ARG A 153 -18.51 -3.63 5.13
C ARG A 153 -18.95 -4.41 6.35
N GLY A 154 -18.93 -5.76 6.28
CA GLY A 154 -19.52 -6.63 7.31
C GLY A 154 -18.61 -6.89 8.51
N ASN A 155 -17.33 -7.20 8.27
CA ASN A 155 -16.49 -7.85 9.28
C ASN A 155 -15.20 -7.12 9.65
N ASP A 156 -14.83 -6.04 8.96
CA ASP A 156 -13.55 -5.35 9.21
C ASP A 156 -13.76 -3.83 9.37
N ASP A 157 -14.10 -3.41 10.59
CA ASP A 157 -14.35 -1.99 10.90
C ASP A 157 -13.10 -1.13 10.75
N GLU A 158 -11.92 -1.70 10.99
CA GLU A 158 -10.65 -0.99 10.85
C GLU A 158 -10.33 -0.75 9.37
N GLU A 159 -10.42 -1.78 8.53
CA GLU A 159 -10.18 -1.63 7.10
C GLU A 159 -11.27 -0.78 6.43
N LEU A 160 -12.51 -0.91 6.86
CA LEU A 160 -13.61 -0.04 6.42
C LEU A 160 -13.28 1.44 6.67
N GLY A 161 -12.75 1.78 7.84
CA GLY A 161 -12.31 3.13 8.18
C GLY A 161 -11.19 3.64 7.27
N LYS A 162 -10.19 2.80 6.96
CA LYS A 162 -9.08 3.14 6.06
C LYS A 162 -9.55 3.39 4.63
N GLN A 163 -10.40 2.51 4.11
CA GLN A 163 -10.96 2.67 2.76
C GLN A 163 -11.94 3.86 2.68
N THR A 164 -12.67 4.15 3.75
CA THR A 164 -13.50 5.35 3.87
C THR A 164 -12.64 6.62 3.85
N LEU A 165 -11.48 6.61 4.53
CA LEU A 165 -10.52 7.71 4.46
C LEU A 165 -10.02 7.91 3.03
N ASN A 166 -9.70 6.83 2.31
CA ASN A 166 -9.26 6.91 0.92
C ASN A 166 -10.33 7.61 0.04
N VAL A 167 -11.60 7.21 0.17
CA VAL A 167 -12.72 7.88 -0.54
C VAL A 167 -12.80 9.36 -0.20
N LEU A 168 -12.64 9.74 1.07
CA LEU A 168 -12.70 11.14 1.49
C LEU A 168 -11.54 11.98 0.93
N LEU A 169 -10.31 11.46 0.99
CA LEU A 169 -9.11 12.16 0.54
C LEU A 169 -9.05 12.30 -0.99
N TYR A 170 -9.55 11.30 -1.70
CA TYR A 170 -9.46 11.19 -3.15
C TYR A 170 -10.79 11.41 -3.88
N GLU A 171 -11.74 12.13 -3.26
CA GLU A 171 -13.03 12.49 -3.87
C GLU A 171 -12.82 13.16 -5.24
N GLY A 172 -13.36 12.57 -6.32
CA GLY A 172 -13.20 13.02 -7.72
C GLY A 172 -11.82 12.77 -8.33
N HIS A 173 -10.95 12.02 -7.67
CA HIS A 173 -9.60 11.68 -8.13
C HIS A 173 -9.55 10.22 -8.64
N PRO A 174 -8.64 9.86 -9.57
CA PRO A 174 -8.51 8.47 -10.04
C PRO A 174 -8.26 7.41 -8.95
N TYR A 175 -7.85 7.82 -7.75
CA TYR A 175 -7.65 6.91 -6.61
C TYR A 175 -8.88 6.76 -5.72
N GLU A 176 -10.03 7.38 -6.03
CA GLU A 176 -11.22 7.34 -5.17
C GLU A 176 -11.75 5.92 -4.97
N ALA A 177 -11.97 5.17 -6.07
CA ALA A 177 -12.43 3.78 -5.98
C ALA A 177 -11.43 2.90 -5.22
N THR A 178 -11.91 1.91 -4.47
CA THR A 178 -11.01 0.90 -3.87
C THR A 178 -10.28 0.11 -4.97
N GLU A 179 -9.17 -0.53 -4.65
CA GLU A 179 -8.45 -1.39 -5.59
C GLU A 179 -9.30 -2.59 -6.05
N MET A 180 -10.25 -3.02 -5.22
CA MET A 180 -11.22 -4.08 -5.54
C MET A 180 -12.34 -3.60 -6.48
N GLY A 181 -12.50 -2.29 -6.62
CA GLY A 181 -13.58 -1.66 -7.38
C GLY A 181 -14.77 -1.25 -6.52
N THR A 182 -15.94 -1.21 -7.16
CA THR A 182 -17.22 -0.89 -6.52
C THR A 182 -18.25 -1.98 -6.84
N GLU A 183 -19.28 -2.09 -6.00
CA GLU A 183 -20.33 -3.10 -6.19
C GLU A 183 -21.03 -2.94 -7.56
N ARG A 184 -21.38 -1.69 -7.94
CA ARG A 184 -21.99 -1.39 -9.23
C ARG A 184 -21.03 -1.60 -10.40
N GLY A 185 -19.78 -1.17 -10.24
CA GLY A 185 -18.73 -1.35 -11.23
C GLY A 185 -18.51 -2.83 -11.57
N LEU A 186 -18.33 -3.68 -10.54
CA LEU A 186 -18.19 -5.12 -10.69
C LEU A 186 -19.41 -5.76 -11.37
N GLY A 187 -20.62 -5.29 -11.00
CA GLY A 187 -21.88 -5.75 -11.63
C GLY A 187 -22.02 -5.36 -13.10
N ALA A 188 -21.36 -4.30 -13.55
CA ALA A 188 -21.41 -3.81 -14.93
C ALA A 188 -20.35 -4.46 -15.85
N ILE A 189 -19.30 -5.07 -15.29
CA ILE A 189 -18.22 -5.71 -16.05
C ILE A 189 -18.73 -7.01 -16.70
N VAL A 190 -18.39 -7.20 -17.97
CA VAL A 190 -18.60 -8.44 -18.70
C VAL A 190 -17.25 -9.06 -19.10
N LEU A 191 -17.24 -10.36 -19.41
CA LEU A 191 -16.01 -11.08 -19.73
C LEU A 191 -15.23 -10.48 -20.92
N ASP A 192 -15.91 -9.86 -21.88
CA ASP A 192 -15.25 -9.19 -23.01
C ASP A 192 -14.49 -7.93 -22.58
N ASP A 193 -14.91 -7.26 -21.51
CA ASP A 193 -14.16 -6.15 -20.93
C ASP A 193 -12.81 -6.65 -20.40
N VAL A 194 -12.81 -7.79 -19.68
CA VAL A 194 -11.58 -8.42 -19.18
C VAL A 194 -10.64 -8.80 -20.31
N ARG A 195 -11.18 -9.37 -21.42
CA ARG A 195 -10.39 -9.70 -22.61
C ARG A 195 -9.77 -8.47 -23.25
N THR A 196 -10.54 -7.40 -23.38
CA THR A 196 -10.08 -6.13 -23.94
C THR A 196 -9.03 -5.49 -23.05
N PHE A 197 -9.29 -5.40 -21.73
CA PHE A 197 -8.37 -4.82 -20.77
C PHE A 197 -7.04 -5.58 -20.73
N HIS A 198 -7.08 -6.94 -20.74
CA HIS A 198 -5.88 -7.77 -20.82
C HIS A 198 -5.08 -7.45 -22.09
N ALA A 199 -5.72 -7.43 -23.26
CA ALA A 199 -5.04 -7.16 -24.53
C ALA A 199 -4.43 -5.75 -24.63
N GLU A 200 -5.05 -4.76 -24.01
CA GLU A 200 -4.62 -3.36 -24.07
C GLU A 200 -3.59 -2.98 -22.99
N ARG A 201 -3.67 -3.59 -21.80
CA ARG A 201 -2.85 -3.20 -20.65
C ARG A 201 -1.70 -4.16 -20.34
N TYR A 202 -1.88 -5.46 -20.60
CA TYR A 202 -0.81 -6.45 -20.40
C TYR A 202 0.03 -6.58 -21.68
N THR A 203 0.86 -5.57 -21.93
CA THR A 203 1.65 -5.42 -23.15
C THR A 203 3.14 -5.37 -22.87
N ALA A 204 3.97 -5.67 -23.86
CA ALA A 204 5.42 -5.64 -23.75
C ALA A 204 5.93 -4.23 -23.35
N ALA A 205 5.27 -3.16 -23.81
CA ALA A 205 5.67 -1.79 -23.50
C ALA A 205 5.35 -1.38 -22.04
N ASN A 206 4.41 -2.06 -21.38
CA ASN A 206 3.95 -1.76 -20.02
C ASN A 206 4.59 -2.65 -18.95
N MET A 207 5.39 -3.66 -19.35
CA MET A 207 5.91 -4.64 -18.41
C MET A 207 7.29 -4.30 -17.87
N ARG A 208 7.54 -4.76 -16.64
CA ARG A 208 8.86 -4.90 -16.02
C ARG A 208 9.02 -6.33 -15.53
N VAL A 209 10.19 -6.92 -15.77
CA VAL A 209 10.48 -8.31 -15.42
C VAL A 209 11.51 -8.36 -14.30
N GLY A 210 11.24 -9.15 -13.27
CA GLY A 210 12.17 -9.42 -12.20
C GLY A 210 12.36 -10.90 -11.96
N VAL A 211 13.62 -11.32 -11.73
CA VAL A 211 13.96 -12.70 -11.33
C VAL A 211 14.95 -12.67 -10.17
N ALA A 212 14.65 -13.43 -9.12
CA ALA A 212 15.54 -13.56 -7.97
C ALA A 212 15.77 -15.03 -7.59
N GLY A 213 16.86 -15.29 -6.88
CA GLY A 213 17.21 -16.63 -6.40
C GLY A 213 18.25 -17.34 -7.23
N GLY A 214 18.27 -18.67 -7.16
CA GLY A 214 19.28 -19.51 -7.80
C GLY A 214 18.94 -19.91 -9.24
N TYR A 215 18.52 -18.96 -10.05
CA TYR A 215 18.20 -19.19 -11.46
C TYR A 215 19.46 -19.36 -12.33
N PRO A 216 19.38 -20.12 -13.44
CA PRO A 216 20.51 -20.35 -14.34
C PRO A 216 20.86 -19.10 -15.15
N ASP A 217 22.12 -19.05 -15.62
CA ASP A 217 22.59 -17.97 -16.50
C ASP A 217 21.72 -17.83 -17.74
N GLY A 218 21.43 -16.58 -18.11
CA GLY A 218 20.59 -16.25 -19.27
C GLY A 218 19.09 -16.43 -19.06
N PHE A 219 18.64 -16.90 -17.89
CA PHE A 219 17.21 -17.13 -17.66
C PHE A 219 16.41 -15.82 -17.63
N LEU A 220 16.91 -14.76 -16.98
CA LEU A 220 16.25 -13.44 -17.01
C LEU A 220 16.05 -12.96 -18.44
N ALA A 221 17.12 -12.97 -19.25
CA ALA A 221 17.03 -12.54 -20.65
C ALA A 221 16.08 -13.43 -21.50
N ARG A 222 15.94 -14.71 -21.12
CA ARG A 222 14.95 -15.61 -21.72
C ARG A 222 13.52 -15.15 -21.37
N VAL A 223 13.25 -14.88 -20.10
CA VAL A 223 11.92 -14.44 -19.63
C VAL A 223 11.52 -13.13 -20.32
N GLU A 224 12.41 -12.15 -20.36
CA GLU A 224 12.18 -10.88 -21.06
C GLU A 224 11.84 -11.08 -22.53
N ARG A 225 12.67 -11.86 -23.23
CA ARG A 225 12.46 -12.13 -24.66
C ARG A 225 11.15 -12.87 -24.93
N ASP A 226 10.88 -13.93 -24.17
CA ASP A 226 9.72 -14.78 -24.38
C ASP A 226 8.42 -13.99 -24.15
N LEU A 227 8.36 -13.15 -23.10
CA LEU A 227 7.25 -12.24 -22.85
C LEU A 227 7.13 -11.16 -23.92
N ALA A 228 8.23 -10.51 -24.30
CA ALA A 228 8.23 -9.46 -25.32
C ALA A 228 7.77 -9.96 -26.71
N VAL A 229 8.02 -11.23 -27.02
CA VAL A 229 7.57 -11.85 -28.28
C VAL A 229 6.11 -12.27 -28.21
N ALA A 230 5.64 -12.76 -27.05
CA ALA A 230 4.32 -13.35 -26.91
C ALA A 230 3.21 -12.34 -26.58
N LEU A 231 3.55 -11.25 -25.87
CA LEU A 231 2.60 -10.18 -25.55
C LEU A 231 2.41 -9.21 -26.73
N PRO A 232 1.24 -8.52 -26.81
CA PRO A 232 1.08 -7.40 -27.71
C PRO A 232 2.18 -6.34 -27.47
N PRO A 233 2.71 -5.68 -28.52
CA PRO A 233 3.75 -4.66 -28.32
C PRO A 233 3.28 -3.49 -27.44
N GLY A 234 2.06 -3.00 -27.66
CA GLY A 234 1.46 -1.89 -26.90
C GLY A 234 2.17 -0.57 -27.05
N ALA A 235 1.82 0.37 -26.17
CA ALA A 235 2.51 1.62 -25.94
C ALA A 235 2.74 1.78 -24.43
N PRO A 236 3.80 2.48 -23.98
CA PRO A 236 3.99 2.78 -22.57
C PRO A 236 2.77 3.49 -21.98
N ALA A 237 2.37 3.11 -20.77
CA ALA A 237 1.29 3.78 -20.07
C ALA A 237 1.65 5.26 -19.89
N GLN A 238 0.76 6.14 -20.34
CA GLN A 238 0.86 7.56 -20.06
C GLN A 238 -0.29 7.91 -19.13
N ARG A 239 0.03 8.24 -17.90
CA ARG A 239 -0.94 8.60 -16.88
C ARG A 239 -0.67 9.99 -16.37
N ASP A 240 -1.71 10.78 -16.32
CA ASP A 240 -1.74 12.03 -15.58
C ASP A 240 -2.47 11.75 -14.26
N ILE A 241 -1.71 11.66 -13.17
CA ILE A 241 -2.27 11.53 -11.83
C ILE A 241 -2.30 12.95 -11.25
N PRO A 242 -3.48 13.59 -11.21
CA PRO A 242 -3.58 14.96 -10.73
C PRO A 242 -3.32 15.02 -9.23
N ALA A 243 -3.05 16.21 -8.71
CA ALA A 243 -3.07 16.41 -7.26
C ALA A 243 -4.51 16.25 -6.73
N PRO A 244 -4.72 15.61 -5.58
CA PRO A 244 -6.02 15.56 -4.93
C PRO A 244 -6.52 16.96 -4.56
N ARG A 245 -7.82 17.09 -4.33
CA ARG A 245 -8.37 18.35 -3.84
C ARG A 245 -7.77 18.74 -2.49
N ALA A 246 -7.65 20.03 -2.24
CA ALA A 246 -7.26 20.53 -0.93
C ALA A 246 -8.39 20.27 0.10
N LEU A 247 -8.01 19.92 1.32
CA LEU A 247 -8.92 19.89 2.48
C LEU A 247 -9.00 21.27 3.10
N GLU A 248 -10.15 21.61 3.67
CA GLU A 248 -10.40 22.88 4.36
C GLU A 248 -10.90 22.63 5.78
N GLY A 249 -10.04 22.74 6.77
CA GLY A 249 -10.31 22.32 8.14
C GLY A 249 -10.41 20.80 8.28
N ILE A 250 -11.07 20.35 9.34
CA ILE A 250 -11.31 18.92 9.55
C ILE A 250 -12.63 18.55 8.83
N GLU A 251 -12.51 17.69 7.82
CA GLU A 251 -13.64 17.14 7.08
C GLU A 251 -13.97 15.73 7.59
N LEU A 252 -15.24 15.44 7.81
CA LEU A 252 -15.68 14.18 8.43
C LEU A 252 -16.51 13.33 7.47
N LEU A 253 -16.20 12.04 7.40
CA LEU A 253 -17.07 11.02 6.81
C LEU A 253 -17.32 9.92 7.85
N LEU A 254 -18.53 9.94 8.42
CA LEU A 254 -18.95 8.97 9.41
C LEU A 254 -19.74 7.85 8.73
N VAL A 255 -19.39 6.60 9.06
CA VAL A 255 -20.09 5.41 8.58
C VAL A 255 -20.85 4.79 9.74
N GLU A 256 -22.18 4.80 9.62
CA GLU A 256 -23.05 4.15 10.61
C GLU A 256 -23.12 2.65 10.37
N LYS A 257 -22.71 1.90 11.39
CA LYS A 257 -22.68 0.43 11.39
C LYS A 257 -22.90 -0.06 12.82
N ASP A 258 -23.53 -1.22 13.00
CA ASP A 258 -23.63 -1.87 14.33
C ASP A 258 -22.25 -2.43 14.77
N ALA A 259 -21.29 -1.52 14.94
CA ALA A 259 -19.94 -1.82 15.39
C ALA A 259 -19.89 -1.96 16.91
N ILE A 260 -18.97 -2.80 17.40
CA ILE A 260 -18.75 -3.01 18.84
C ILE A 260 -17.95 -1.84 19.45
N ALA A 261 -17.13 -1.22 18.66
CA ALA A 261 -16.24 -0.11 19.03
C ALA A 261 -16.11 0.87 17.84
N THR A 262 -15.60 2.06 18.09
CA THR A 262 -15.38 3.07 17.03
C THR A 262 -13.98 2.92 16.46
N ALA A 263 -13.87 2.75 15.13
CA ALA A 263 -12.62 2.82 14.40
C ALA A 263 -12.47 4.21 13.77
N ILE A 264 -11.26 4.78 13.83
CA ILE A 264 -10.97 6.11 13.29
C ILE A 264 -9.74 6.04 12.42
N SER A 265 -9.84 6.56 11.20
CA SER A 265 -8.70 6.77 10.31
C SER A 265 -8.68 8.23 9.89
N MET A 266 -7.53 8.88 9.97
CA MET A 266 -7.41 10.29 9.60
C MET A 266 -6.14 10.56 8.83
N GLY A 267 -6.12 11.65 8.06
CA GLY A 267 -4.93 12.00 7.28
C GLY A 267 -5.19 13.07 6.24
N PHE A 268 -4.22 13.26 5.36
CA PHE A 268 -4.25 14.22 4.27
C PHE A 268 -3.28 13.80 3.16
N PRO A 269 -3.53 14.18 1.89
CA PRO A 269 -2.60 13.93 0.80
C PRO A 269 -1.27 14.65 1.01
N ILE A 270 -0.16 14.00 0.65
CA ILE A 270 1.17 14.59 0.63
C ILE A 270 1.79 14.41 -0.76
N ASP A 271 2.56 15.40 -1.20
CA ASP A 271 3.28 15.36 -2.48
C ASP A 271 4.73 14.91 -2.21
N VAL A 272 4.88 13.73 -1.63
CA VAL A 272 6.18 13.12 -1.32
C VAL A 272 6.11 11.62 -1.59
N THR A 273 7.03 11.16 -2.41
CA THR A 273 7.22 9.74 -2.74
C THR A 273 8.65 9.31 -2.42
N ARG A 274 8.96 8.02 -2.58
CA ARG A 274 10.32 7.51 -2.38
C ARG A 274 11.38 8.11 -3.32
N SER A 275 10.97 8.84 -4.39
CA SER A 275 11.86 9.59 -5.27
C SER A 275 12.30 10.93 -4.70
N ASP A 276 11.62 11.44 -3.68
CA ASP A 276 11.85 12.75 -3.12
C ASP A 276 12.85 12.72 -1.95
N ASP A 277 13.68 13.75 -1.87
CA ASP A 277 14.68 13.85 -0.80
C ASP A 277 14.04 13.92 0.59
N ASP A 278 12.86 14.52 0.71
CA ASP A 278 12.12 14.67 1.97
C ASP A 278 11.42 13.38 2.44
N PHE A 279 11.33 12.35 1.61
CA PHE A 279 10.77 11.06 2.03
C PHE A 279 11.55 10.45 3.21
N TYR A 280 12.86 10.49 3.17
CA TYR A 280 13.71 9.85 4.19
C TYR A 280 13.69 10.59 5.54
N PRO A 281 13.71 11.93 5.61
CA PRO A 281 13.42 12.67 6.83
C PRO A 281 12.01 12.37 7.39
N LEU A 282 10.98 12.32 6.52
CA LEU A 282 9.64 11.94 6.95
C LEU A 282 9.54 10.48 7.42
N MET A 283 10.34 9.58 6.87
CA MET A 283 10.44 8.19 7.35
C MET A 283 10.93 8.15 8.80
N VAL A 284 11.91 9.00 9.17
CA VAL A 284 12.37 9.13 10.56
C VAL A 284 11.26 9.71 11.43
N ALA A 285 10.61 10.79 10.99
CA ALA A 285 9.49 11.40 11.69
C ALA A 285 8.35 10.39 11.95
N ASN A 286 7.98 9.61 10.93
CA ASN A 286 6.94 8.58 11.03
C ASN A 286 7.32 7.45 11.97
N SER A 287 8.58 7.01 11.95
CA SER A 287 9.06 5.94 12.84
C SER A 287 9.02 6.37 14.31
N TYR A 288 9.40 7.61 14.59
CA TYR A 288 9.24 8.20 15.92
C TYR A 288 7.77 8.34 16.33
N PHE A 289 6.93 8.79 15.41
CA PHE A 289 5.54 9.14 15.71
C PHE A 289 4.64 7.92 15.86
N GLY A 290 4.63 7.00 14.89
CA GLY A 290 3.67 5.90 14.93
C GLY A 290 3.88 4.79 13.91
N GLU A 291 5.12 4.48 13.52
CA GLU A 291 5.38 3.37 12.60
C GLU A 291 4.70 2.07 13.06
N HIS A 292 4.21 1.30 12.12
CA HIS A 292 3.40 0.10 12.37
C HIS A 292 4.03 -0.87 13.36
N ARG A 293 3.32 -1.14 14.45
CA ARG A 293 3.73 -2.05 15.53
C ARG A 293 5.06 -1.73 16.20
N THR A 294 5.55 -0.51 16.06
CA THR A 294 6.68 -0.03 16.85
C THR A 294 6.20 0.41 18.22
N PHE A 295 6.48 -0.39 19.23
CA PHE A 295 5.99 -0.14 20.61
C PHE A 295 6.55 1.14 21.26
N ASN A 296 7.62 1.70 20.71
CA ASN A 296 8.23 2.95 21.17
C ASN A 296 7.66 4.18 20.46
N GLY A 297 6.77 4.02 19.45
CA GLY A 297 6.14 5.13 18.77
C GLY A 297 5.32 6.01 19.73
N ARG A 298 5.34 7.33 19.48
CA ARG A 298 4.66 8.31 20.34
C ARG A 298 3.16 8.04 20.48
N LEU A 299 2.46 7.78 19.36
CA LEU A 299 1.03 7.44 19.39
C LEU A 299 0.76 6.20 20.25
N MET A 300 1.53 5.13 20.02
CA MET A 300 1.41 3.89 20.77
C MET A 300 1.62 4.11 22.27
N ASN A 301 2.64 4.88 22.64
CA ASN A 301 2.93 5.17 24.05
C ASN A 301 1.85 6.03 24.68
N GLN A 302 1.42 7.10 24.02
CA GLN A 302 0.48 8.06 24.58
C GLN A 302 -0.94 7.51 24.70
N MET A 303 -1.40 6.78 23.69
CA MET A 303 -2.79 6.31 23.61
C MET A 303 -2.95 4.92 24.24
N ARG A 304 -2.11 3.96 23.88
CA ARG A 304 -2.16 2.60 24.44
C ARG A 304 -1.35 2.47 25.72
N GLY A 305 -0.08 2.89 25.71
CA GLY A 305 0.85 2.63 26.80
C GLY A 305 0.42 3.29 28.11
N LEU A 306 0.14 4.58 28.08
CA LEU A 306 -0.22 5.37 29.26
C LEU A 306 -1.71 5.30 29.60
N ARG A 307 -2.59 5.16 28.60
CA ARG A 307 -4.04 5.29 28.76
C ARG A 307 -4.84 4.02 28.52
N GLY A 308 -4.26 3.05 27.82
CA GLY A 308 -4.95 1.78 27.53
C GLY A 308 -6.22 1.96 26.70
N LEU A 309 -6.29 2.98 25.84
CA LEU A 309 -7.50 3.32 25.09
C LEU A 309 -7.90 2.23 24.12
N ASN A 310 -6.90 1.60 23.46
CA ASN A 310 -7.10 0.57 22.46
C ASN A 310 -5.90 -0.38 22.37
N TYR A 311 -5.83 -1.15 21.28
CA TYR A 311 -4.74 -2.11 21.05
C TYR A 311 -3.52 -1.50 20.33
N GLY A 312 -3.65 -0.37 19.66
CA GLY A 312 -2.54 0.31 19.00
C GLY A 312 -2.98 1.45 18.08
N ASP A 313 -2.06 2.36 17.84
CA ASP A 313 -2.25 3.54 17.02
C ASP A 313 -1.01 3.73 16.16
N TYR A 314 -1.21 3.92 14.86
CA TYR A 314 -0.13 3.88 13.88
C TYR A 314 -0.21 5.06 12.92
N SER A 315 0.93 5.43 12.32
CA SER A 315 0.99 6.42 11.25
C SER A 315 1.81 5.95 10.06
N TYR A 316 1.54 6.53 8.91
CA TYR A 316 2.19 6.20 7.64
C TYR A 316 2.38 7.44 6.79
N ILE A 317 3.48 7.50 6.04
CA ILE A 317 3.78 8.56 5.06
C ILE A 317 3.59 8.10 3.62
N GLU A 318 3.15 6.89 3.43
CA GLU A 318 2.79 6.29 2.15
C GLU A 318 1.70 5.24 2.37
N ASN A 319 1.07 4.81 1.29
CA ASN A 319 0.12 3.71 1.37
C ASN A 319 0.75 2.49 2.02
N PHE A 320 0.10 1.97 3.04
CA PHE A 320 0.53 0.77 3.75
C PHE A 320 -0.55 -0.30 3.68
N VAL A 321 -0.20 -1.43 3.05
CA VAL A 321 -1.07 -2.60 3.00
C VAL A 321 -0.76 -3.49 4.21
N GLN A 322 -1.75 -3.72 5.06
CA GLN A 322 -1.61 -4.62 6.21
C GLN A 322 -1.68 -6.07 5.74
N ASP A 323 -0.52 -6.73 5.66
CA ASP A 323 -0.42 -8.15 5.31
C ASP A 323 -0.19 -9.00 6.55
N GLY A 324 -1.27 -9.53 7.12
CA GLY A 324 -1.25 -10.37 8.31
C GLY A 324 -0.51 -9.73 9.49
N GLY A 325 0.56 -10.37 9.94
CA GLY A 325 1.42 -9.89 11.03
C GLY A 325 2.63 -9.08 10.56
N SER A 326 2.79 -8.81 9.26
CA SER A 326 3.94 -8.08 8.72
C SER A 326 3.96 -6.64 9.22
N THR A 327 5.17 -6.17 9.53
CA THR A 327 5.45 -4.77 9.88
C THR A 327 6.19 -4.04 8.76
N PHE A 328 6.39 -4.71 7.62
CA PHE A 328 7.10 -4.16 6.48
C PHE A 328 6.12 -3.71 5.40
N PRO A 329 6.40 -2.61 4.69
CA PRO A 329 5.64 -2.25 3.50
C PRO A 329 5.61 -3.42 2.50
N VAL A 330 4.46 -3.69 1.94
CA VAL A 330 4.32 -4.70 0.88
C VAL A 330 4.93 -4.12 -0.40
N PRO A 331 5.93 -4.78 -1.01
CA PRO A 331 6.50 -4.29 -2.25
C PRO A 331 5.55 -4.52 -3.43
N ASN A 332 5.76 -3.77 -4.51
CA ASN A 332 4.97 -3.75 -5.74
C ASN A 332 3.55 -3.14 -5.57
N THR A 333 3.44 -2.17 -4.68
CA THR A 333 2.30 -1.26 -4.57
C THR A 333 2.76 0.21 -4.66
N PRO A 334 3.63 0.57 -5.61
CA PRO A 334 4.11 1.94 -5.71
C PRO A 334 3.01 2.86 -6.24
N ARG A 335 2.96 4.10 -5.74
CA ARG A 335 1.99 5.13 -6.16
C ARG A 335 2.67 6.46 -6.38
N ARG A 336 2.25 7.21 -7.40
CA ARG A 336 2.73 8.57 -7.68
C ARG A 336 2.12 9.62 -6.77
N GLN A 337 0.94 9.34 -6.19
CA GLN A 337 0.29 10.18 -5.20
C GLN A 337 0.24 9.45 -3.86
N GLN A 338 0.71 10.11 -2.80
CA GLN A 338 0.74 9.54 -1.46
C GLN A 338 -0.09 10.37 -0.48
N PHE A 339 -0.25 9.85 0.73
CA PHE A 339 -0.95 10.52 1.83
C PHE A 339 -0.31 10.17 3.17
N PHE A 340 -0.31 11.12 4.07
CA PHE A 340 -0.03 10.86 5.47
C PHE A 340 -1.31 10.37 6.14
N SER A 341 -1.22 9.32 6.95
CA SER A 341 -2.38 8.81 7.70
C SER A 341 -2.04 8.40 9.12
N ILE A 342 -3.04 8.47 9.98
CA ILE A 342 -3.04 7.93 11.34
C ILE A 342 -4.21 6.96 11.44
N TRP A 343 -3.97 5.76 11.94
CA TRP A 343 -4.98 4.75 12.22
C TRP A 343 -5.11 4.57 13.72
N ILE A 344 -6.27 4.93 14.27
CA ILE A 344 -6.66 4.68 15.65
C ILE A 344 -7.47 3.39 15.65
N ARG A 345 -6.89 2.32 16.11
CA ARG A 345 -7.58 1.03 16.19
C ARG A 345 -8.83 1.15 17.08
N PRO A 346 -9.82 0.28 16.89
CA PRO A 346 -11.12 0.43 17.55
C PRO A 346 -11.00 0.73 19.05
N VAL A 347 -11.66 1.81 19.46
CA VAL A 347 -11.77 2.26 20.86
C VAL A 347 -13.22 2.13 21.32
N PRO A 348 -13.48 1.95 22.64
CA PRO A 348 -14.85 2.02 23.17
C PRO A 348 -15.53 3.33 22.72
N HIS A 349 -16.78 3.26 22.29
CA HIS A 349 -17.51 4.42 21.75
C HIS A 349 -17.42 5.67 22.63
N HIS A 350 -17.54 5.51 23.94
CA HIS A 350 -17.47 6.63 24.90
C HIS A 350 -16.10 7.29 25.03
N ASN A 351 -15.04 6.69 24.53
CA ASN A 351 -13.68 7.24 24.51
C ASN A 351 -13.27 7.77 23.11
N ALA A 352 -14.13 7.62 22.09
CA ALA A 352 -13.73 7.86 20.71
C ALA A 352 -13.43 9.35 20.42
N THR A 353 -14.24 10.28 20.92
CA THR A 353 -13.98 11.73 20.79
C THR A 353 -12.68 12.12 21.46
N PHE A 354 -12.40 11.58 22.67
CA PHE A 354 -11.15 11.81 23.38
C PHE A 354 -9.95 11.28 22.57
N ALA A 355 -10.05 10.05 22.03
CA ALA A 355 -8.99 9.44 21.24
C ALA A 355 -8.67 10.26 19.97
N LEU A 356 -9.71 10.77 19.28
CA LEU A 356 -9.52 11.66 18.13
C LEU A 356 -8.81 12.96 18.53
N ARG A 357 -9.25 13.62 19.60
CA ARG A 357 -8.60 14.85 20.12
C ARG A 357 -7.15 14.61 20.50
N GLN A 358 -6.88 13.49 21.14
CA GLN A 358 -5.51 13.13 21.50
C GLN A 358 -4.64 12.93 20.26
N ALA A 359 -5.10 12.20 19.26
CA ALA A 359 -4.31 11.95 18.04
C ALA A 359 -4.02 13.25 17.27
N VAL A 360 -5.02 14.14 17.14
CA VAL A 360 -4.84 15.47 16.51
C VAL A 360 -3.86 16.32 17.31
N ARG A 361 -3.96 16.33 18.65
CA ARG A 361 -3.01 17.05 19.53
C ARG A 361 -1.59 16.49 19.38
N GLU A 362 -1.41 15.17 19.37
CA GLU A 362 -0.09 14.56 19.19
C GLU A 362 0.54 14.91 17.84
N LEU A 363 -0.27 14.94 16.76
CA LEU A 363 0.20 15.40 15.46
C LEU A 363 0.58 16.88 15.49
N ASN A 364 -0.22 17.73 16.12
CA ASN A 364 0.12 19.15 16.27
C ASN A 364 1.41 19.36 17.05
N LEU A 365 1.62 18.61 18.15
CA LEU A 365 2.87 18.67 18.93
C LEU A 365 4.07 18.23 18.09
N LEU A 366 3.93 17.21 17.26
CA LEU A 366 4.98 16.80 16.32
C LEU A 366 5.32 17.93 15.34
N VAL A 367 4.31 18.59 14.77
CA VAL A 367 4.52 19.69 13.82
C VAL A 367 5.14 20.91 14.49
N GLU A 368 4.73 21.25 15.70
CA GLU A 368 5.20 22.43 16.44
C GLU A 368 6.62 22.24 16.97
N TYR A 369 6.92 21.10 17.58
CA TYR A 369 8.19 20.89 18.30
C TYR A 369 9.18 20.00 17.54
N GLY A 370 8.72 19.13 16.63
CA GLY A 370 9.57 18.15 15.96
C GLY A 370 10.13 17.10 16.92
N LEU A 371 11.27 16.53 16.52
CA LEU A 371 12.05 15.59 17.33
C LEU A 371 13.14 16.32 18.10
N SER A 372 13.46 15.83 19.29
CA SER A 372 14.70 16.15 19.99
C SER A 372 15.90 15.44 19.34
N GLU A 373 17.13 15.89 19.63
CA GLU A 373 18.36 15.19 19.23
C GLU A 373 18.38 13.73 19.71
N GLU A 374 17.95 13.50 20.95
CA GLU A 374 17.92 12.18 21.57
C GLU A 374 16.94 11.24 20.85
N ASP A 375 15.73 11.72 20.58
CA ASP A 375 14.70 10.97 19.85
C ASP A 375 15.13 10.68 18.41
N PHE A 376 15.73 11.68 17.75
CA PHE A 376 16.28 11.54 16.40
C PHE A 376 17.37 10.47 16.34
N ASP A 377 18.39 10.55 17.21
CA ASP A 377 19.51 9.61 17.20
C ASP A 377 19.06 8.18 17.46
N ALA A 378 18.15 7.98 18.43
CA ALA A 378 17.59 6.67 18.75
C ALA A 378 16.77 6.11 17.57
N THR A 379 15.92 6.93 16.95
CA THR A 379 15.07 6.52 15.83
C THR A 379 15.90 6.24 14.57
N ARG A 380 16.88 7.08 14.27
CA ARG A 380 17.81 6.89 13.16
C ARG A 380 18.59 5.57 13.29
N GLU A 381 19.15 5.30 14.49
CA GLU A 381 19.87 4.04 14.74
C GLU A 381 18.94 2.83 14.58
N TYR A 382 17.73 2.91 15.10
CA TYR A 382 16.71 1.88 14.89
C TYR A 382 16.46 1.63 13.41
N LEU A 383 16.16 2.66 12.61
CA LEU A 383 15.84 2.52 11.19
C LEU A 383 17.02 1.97 10.36
N VAL A 384 18.25 2.40 10.62
CA VAL A 384 19.45 1.86 9.95
C VAL A 384 19.57 0.35 10.18
N ASN A 385 19.25 -0.11 11.38
CA ASN A 385 19.28 -1.54 11.69
C ASN A 385 18.04 -2.27 11.16
N TYR A 386 16.86 -1.68 11.30
CA TYR A 386 15.59 -2.26 10.89
C TYR A 386 15.44 -2.40 9.37
N SER A 387 15.94 -1.45 8.58
CA SER A 387 15.92 -1.50 7.11
C SER A 387 16.57 -2.76 6.52
N ARG A 388 17.53 -3.37 7.24
CA ARG A 388 18.15 -4.63 6.84
C ARG A 388 17.16 -5.80 6.84
N LEU A 389 16.12 -5.71 7.66
CA LEU A 389 15.09 -6.74 7.77
C LEU A 389 14.12 -6.70 6.57
N TYR A 390 14.01 -5.56 5.87
CA TYR A 390 13.18 -5.43 4.67
C TYR A 390 13.56 -6.44 3.59
N VAL A 391 14.83 -6.80 3.51
CA VAL A 391 15.40 -7.64 2.44
C VAL A 391 15.85 -9.01 2.90
N GLN A 392 15.24 -9.56 3.94
CA GLN A 392 15.56 -10.89 4.47
C GLN A 392 15.34 -12.02 3.47
N THR A 393 14.38 -11.88 2.56
CA THR A 393 14.11 -12.86 1.51
C THR A 393 14.49 -12.32 0.14
N THR A 394 14.89 -13.20 -0.77
CA THR A 394 15.17 -12.84 -2.17
C THR A 394 13.93 -12.25 -2.86
N SER A 395 12.76 -12.78 -2.54
CA SER A 395 11.48 -12.29 -3.05
C SER A 395 11.20 -10.83 -2.66
N ARG A 396 11.36 -10.47 -1.37
CA ARG A 396 11.22 -9.08 -0.92
C ARG A 396 12.26 -8.15 -1.54
N ARG A 397 13.53 -8.61 -1.57
CA ARG A 397 14.60 -7.84 -2.19
C ARG A 397 14.28 -7.50 -3.64
N LEU A 398 13.77 -8.48 -4.40
CA LEU A 398 13.34 -8.27 -5.78
C LEU A 398 12.21 -7.25 -5.86
N GLY A 399 11.18 -7.40 -5.03
CA GLY A 399 10.04 -6.49 -5.02
C GLY A 399 10.46 -5.03 -4.76
N TYR A 400 11.29 -4.77 -3.75
CA TYR A 400 11.80 -3.41 -3.49
C TYR A 400 12.72 -2.89 -4.60
N ALA A 401 13.45 -3.76 -5.30
CA ALA A 401 14.22 -3.33 -6.46
C ALA A 401 13.32 -2.89 -7.62
N MET A 402 12.19 -3.58 -7.83
CA MET A 402 11.21 -3.20 -8.84
C MET A 402 10.48 -1.89 -8.48
N ASP A 403 10.18 -1.66 -7.20
CA ASP A 403 9.64 -0.38 -6.73
C ASP A 403 10.65 0.77 -6.93
N SER A 404 11.93 0.50 -6.70
CA SER A 404 12.99 1.50 -6.96
C SER A 404 13.07 1.89 -8.43
N GLU A 405 12.89 0.94 -9.35
CA GLU A 405 12.79 1.23 -10.79
C GLU A 405 11.54 2.06 -11.13
N PHE A 406 10.40 1.77 -10.49
CA PHE A 406 9.18 2.57 -10.69
C PHE A 406 9.40 4.03 -10.30
N TYR A 407 10.06 4.28 -9.17
CA TYR A 407 10.36 5.63 -8.68
C TYR A 407 11.60 6.27 -9.33
N GLY A 408 12.36 5.52 -10.15
CA GLY A 408 13.60 6.01 -10.76
C GLY A 408 14.73 6.26 -9.76
N THR A 409 14.74 5.52 -8.64
CA THR A 409 15.72 5.66 -7.56
C THR A 409 16.75 4.52 -7.58
N ARG A 410 17.83 4.69 -6.81
CA ARG A 410 18.69 3.55 -6.45
C ARG A 410 17.91 2.57 -5.57
N PHE A 411 18.51 1.41 -5.31
CA PHE A 411 17.88 0.40 -4.46
C PHE A 411 17.47 0.96 -3.09
N PHE A 412 16.18 0.84 -2.76
CA PHE A 412 15.54 1.52 -1.64
C PHE A 412 16.26 1.35 -0.29
N VAL A 413 16.70 0.12 0.03
CA VAL A 413 17.38 -0.13 1.31
C VAL A 413 18.77 0.51 1.37
N ASP A 414 19.47 0.61 0.24
CA ASP A 414 20.75 1.32 0.18
C ASP A 414 20.53 2.85 0.29
N GLU A 415 19.48 3.38 -0.34
CA GLU A 415 19.08 4.79 -0.17
C GLU A 415 18.77 5.12 1.28
N ILE A 416 17.96 4.31 1.98
CA ILE A 416 17.66 4.52 3.40
C ILE A 416 18.97 4.66 4.19
N ARG A 417 19.90 3.70 4.04
CA ARG A 417 21.14 3.68 4.83
C ARG A 417 22.04 4.89 4.52
N ASP A 418 22.20 5.23 3.25
CA ASP A 418 23.06 6.33 2.84
C ASP A 418 22.48 7.67 3.29
N ARG A 419 21.15 7.89 3.11
CA ARG A 419 20.46 9.11 3.52
C ARG A 419 20.48 9.30 5.03
N LEU A 420 20.15 8.26 5.81
CA LEU A 420 20.11 8.35 7.27
C LEU A 420 21.50 8.58 7.87
N THR A 421 22.59 8.14 7.22
CA THR A 421 23.95 8.32 7.73
C THR A 421 24.37 9.80 7.80
N SER A 422 23.92 10.62 6.86
CA SER A 422 24.28 12.05 6.77
C SER A 422 23.19 13.00 7.29
N MET A 423 22.03 12.47 7.66
CA MET A 423 20.87 13.24 8.08
C MET A 423 21.07 13.86 9.47
N THR A 424 20.51 15.03 9.67
CA THR A 424 20.46 15.76 10.94
C THR A 424 19.02 15.86 11.46
N VAL A 425 18.86 16.19 12.74
CA VAL A 425 17.55 16.46 13.34
C VAL A 425 16.87 17.66 12.68
N GLU A 426 17.65 18.66 12.26
CA GLU A 426 17.16 19.84 11.55
C GLU A 426 16.54 19.47 10.20
N ASP A 427 17.10 18.50 9.46
CA ASP A 427 16.54 18.01 8.20
C ASP A 427 15.16 17.37 8.44
N VAL A 428 15.03 16.54 9.50
CA VAL A 428 13.77 15.90 9.87
C VAL A 428 12.74 16.95 10.30
N ASN A 429 13.12 17.87 11.18
CA ASN A 429 12.21 18.90 11.68
C ASN A 429 11.80 19.90 10.58
N ALA A 430 12.67 20.14 9.59
CA ALA A 430 12.32 20.94 8.43
C ALA A 430 11.32 20.23 7.51
N ALA A 431 11.49 18.92 7.27
CA ALA A 431 10.56 18.13 6.49
C ALA A 431 9.18 18.01 7.16
N ILE A 432 9.14 17.80 8.49
CA ILE A 432 7.90 17.82 9.28
C ILE A 432 7.14 19.11 9.04
N ARG A 433 7.77 20.29 9.25
CA ARG A 433 7.12 21.59 9.06
C ARG A 433 6.71 21.88 7.61
N ARG A 434 7.32 21.24 6.64
CA ARG A 434 7.01 21.42 5.21
C ARG A 434 5.83 20.59 4.78
N HIS A 435 5.72 19.37 5.28
CA HIS A 435 4.81 18.36 4.74
C HIS A 435 3.73 17.89 5.71
N LEU A 436 3.91 18.05 7.02
CA LEU A 436 2.92 17.62 8.01
C LEU A 436 2.16 18.83 8.58
N GLN A 437 0.90 18.61 8.92
CA GLN A 437 0.02 19.61 9.49
C GLN A 437 -1.12 18.94 10.26
N ALA A 438 -1.79 19.68 11.17
CA ALA A 438 -2.88 19.16 12.00
C ALA A 438 -4.20 19.97 11.80
N GLU A 439 -4.25 20.85 10.80
CA GLU A 439 -5.37 21.78 10.61
C GLU A 439 -6.38 21.28 9.57
N ASN A 440 -5.89 20.74 8.44
CA ASN A 440 -6.69 20.32 7.31
C ASN A 440 -6.65 18.80 7.17
N LEU A 441 -7.59 18.11 7.81
CA LEU A 441 -7.61 16.66 7.95
C LEU A 441 -8.88 16.06 7.36
N GLY A 442 -8.76 14.98 6.61
CA GLY A 442 -9.87 14.06 6.38
C GLY A 442 -9.93 13.09 7.57
N VAL A 443 -11.10 12.87 8.12
CA VAL A 443 -11.33 11.92 9.23
C VAL A 443 -12.48 11.00 8.87
N ALA A 444 -12.19 9.71 8.76
CA ALA A 444 -13.16 8.65 8.56
C ALA A 444 -13.44 7.95 9.88
N ILE A 445 -14.71 7.76 10.21
CA ILE A 445 -15.16 7.22 11.49
C ILE A 445 -16.18 6.12 11.23
N VAL A 446 -15.92 4.91 11.70
CA VAL A 446 -16.88 3.79 11.67
C VAL A 446 -17.38 3.59 13.09
N THR A 447 -18.67 3.81 13.30
CA THR A 447 -19.25 3.78 14.64
C THR A 447 -20.73 3.38 14.63
N ARG A 448 -21.24 3.01 15.79
CA ARG A 448 -22.68 2.98 16.08
C ARG A 448 -23.16 4.42 16.37
N ASP A 449 -24.39 4.74 16.08
CA ASP A 449 -24.98 6.05 16.36
C ASP A 449 -24.13 7.23 15.79
N ALA A 450 -23.81 7.16 14.48
CA ALA A 450 -22.93 8.12 13.80
C ALA A 450 -23.47 9.55 13.85
N GLU A 451 -24.81 9.74 13.83
CA GLU A 451 -25.45 11.05 13.99
C GLU A 451 -25.17 11.65 15.38
N ALA A 452 -25.32 10.87 16.44
CA ALA A 452 -25.04 11.33 17.79
C ALA A 452 -23.56 11.64 17.98
N PHE A 453 -22.67 10.85 17.39
CA PHE A 453 -21.23 11.11 17.42
C PHE A 453 -20.85 12.38 16.65
N ARG A 454 -21.48 12.63 15.49
CA ARG A 454 -21.34 13.89 14.74
C ARG A 454 -21.75 15.08 15.61
N ASP A 455 -22.91 15.00 16.25
CA ASP A 455 -23.44 16.09 17.08
C ASP A 455 -22.53 16.38 18.29
N ASP A 456 -21.94 15.34 18.90
CA ASP A 456 -20.94 15.46 19.97
C ASP A 456 -19.71 16.22 19.46
N LEU A 457 -19.15 15.83 18.33
CA LEU A 457 -17.99 16.50 17.72
C LEU A 457 -18.28 17.98 17.39
N LEU A 458 -19.46 18.27 16.82
CA LEU A 458 -19.84 19.64 16.45
C LEU A 458 -20.20 20.52 17.65
N SER A 459 -20.54 19.94 18.79
CA SER A 459 -20.85 20.69 20.01
C SER A 459 -19.64 21.48 20.54
N GLY A 460 -18.43 20.98 20.29
CA GLY A 460 -17.20 21.54 20.82
C GLY A 460 -17.02 21.36 22.34
N GLU A 461 -17.97 20.69 23.01
CA GLU A 461 -17.89 20.43 24.45
C GLU A 461 -16.70 19.50 24.77
N PRO A 462 -16.08 19.62 25.97
CA PRO A 462 -15.02 18.73 26.39
C PRO A 462 -15.44 17.25 26.37
N SER A 463 -14.62 16.40 25.77
CA SER A 463 -14.87 14.96 25.75
C SER A 463 -14.55 14.31 27.10
N SER A 464 -15.26 13.23 27.41
CA SER A 464 -14.93 12.41 28.59
C SER A 464 -13.97 11.26 28.19
N VAL A 465 -13.22 10.76 29.18
CA VAL A 465 -12.45 9.53 29.07
C VAL A 465 -12.74 8.64 30.27
N THR A 466 -12.83 7.35 30.04
CA THR A 466 -13.05 6.35 31.09
C THR A 466 -11.98 5.27 30.98
N TYR A 467 -11.37 4.94 32.13
CA TYR A 467 -10.31 3.94 32.22
C TYR A 467 -10.79 2.68 32.95
N ASN A 468 -10.29 1.53 32.49
CA ASN A 468 -10.54 0.24 33.14
C ASN A 468 -9.59 -0.03 34.33
N THR A 469 -8.52 0.77 34.46
CA THR A 469 -7.48 0.65 35.49
C THR A 469 -7.16 2.04 36.07
N GLU A 470 -6.50 2.09 37.23
CA GLU A 470 -5.99 3.34 37.77
C GLU A 470 -4.93 3.95 36.83
N VAL A 471 -5.03 5.25 36.62
CA VAL A 471 -4.11 6.06 35.82
C VAL A 471 -3.41 7.06 36.72
N ALA A 472 -2.15 7.36 36.45
CA ALA A 472 -1.34 8.27 37.21
C ALA A 472 -1.90 9.71 37.18
N GLN A 473 -1.66 10.50 38.27
CA GLN A 473 -2.26 11.83 38.41
C GLN A 473 -1.78 12.85 37.37
N ASP A 474 -0.56 12.73 36.90
CA ASP A 474 0.00 13.56 35.83
C ASP A 474 -0.71 13.28 34.49
N ILE A 475 -1.04 12.04 34.19
CA ILE A 475 -1.83 11.66 33.02
C ILE A 475 -3.24 12.24 33.12
N LEU A 476 -3.90 12.12 34.27
CA LEU A 476 -5.22 12.71 34.49
C LEU A 476 -5.21 14.25 34.36
N ALA A 477 -4.11 14.91 34.71
CA ALA A 477 -3.98 16.34 34.52
C ALA A 477 -3.85 16.71 33.04
N GLU A 478 -3.09 15.94 32.27
CA GLU A 478 -3.00 16.09 30.80
C GLU A 478 -4.34 15.79 30.11
N ASP A 479 -5.12 14.82 30.61
CA ASP A 479 -6.43 14.47 30.07
C ASP A 479 -7.42 15.64 30.07
N VAL A 480 -7.31 16.56 31.01
CA VAL A 480 -8.11 17.79 31.03
C VAL A 480 -7.81 18.66 29.79
N GLU A 481 -6.54 18.77 29.41
CA GLU A 481 -6.12 19.50 28.22
C GLU A 481 -6.59 18.79 26.95
N ILE A 482 -6.41 17.45 26.87
CA ILE A 482 -6.84 16.64 25.72
C ILE A 482 -8.36 16.70 25.56
N SER A 483 -9.11 16.58 26.65
CA SER A 483 -10.58 16.64 26.64
C SER A 483 -11.11 17.94 26.01
N GLY A 484 -10.43 19.05 26.28
CA GLY A 484 -10.77 20.37 25.75
C GLY A 484 -10.03 20.74 24.47
N TYR A 485 -9.23 19.85 23.89
CA TYR A 485 -8.43 20.19 22.70
C TYR A 485 -9.31 20.54 21.51
N PRO A 486 -9.15 21.72 20.88
CA PRO A 486 -10.04 22.17 19.83
C PRO A 486 -9.90 21.36 18.55
N LEU A 487 -11.03 20.97 17.97
CA LEU A 487 -11.12 20.40 16.62
C LEU A 487 -11.79 21.43 15.72
N VAL A 488 -11.07 21.96 14.74
CA VAL A 488 -11.65 22.95 13.77
C VAL A 488 -12.35 22.21 12.67
N ILE A 489 -13.60 21.77 12.95
CA ILE A 489 -14.39 20.98 12.03
C ILE A 489 -15.09 21.90 11.00
N ASN A 490 -14.95 21.56 9.71
CA ASN A 490 -15.68 22.18 8.64
C ASN A 490 -17.11 21.61 8.58
N SER A 491 -18.07 22.31 9.16
CA SER A 491 -19.45 21.84 9.27
C SER A 491 -20.13 21.56 7.92
N ASP A 492 -19.70 22.21 6.85
CA ASP A 492 -20.24 22.02 5.50
C ASP A 492 -19.69 20.73 4.84
N ARG A 493 -18.67 20.13 5.44
CA ARG A 493 -18.00 18.93 4.96
C ARG A 493 -18.12 17.76 5.93
N VAL A 494 -19.22 17.72 6.68
CA VAL A 494 -19.55 16.61 7.56
C VAL A 494 -20.63 15.76 6.91
N ARG A 495 -20.31 14.51 6.66
CA ARG A 495 -21.22 13.55 6.00
C ARG A 495 -21.41 12.32 6.87
N VAL A 496 -22.65 11.84 6.95
CA VAL A 496 -22.99 10.53 7.54
C VAL A 496 -23.52 9.64 6.43
N LYS A 497 -23.03 8.43 6.34
CA LYS A 497 -23.49 7.39 5.40
C LYS A 497 -23.78 6.11 6.15
N LEU A 498 -24.77 5.36 5.72
CA LEU A 498 -24.95 3.98 6.17
C LEU A 498 -23.87 3.09 5.56
N VAL A 499 -23.45 2.04 6.26
CA VAL A 499 -22.43 1.11 5.77
C VAL A 499 -22.80 0.49 4.42
N ASP A 500 -24.09 0.26 4.16
CA ASP A 500 -24.56 -0.31 2.89
C ASP A 500 -24.47 0.68 1.70
N GLU A 501 -24.25 1.97 1.96
CA GLU A 501 -24.04 2.98 0.94
C GLU A 501 -22.56 3.12 0.53
N MET A 502 -21.65 2.54 1.33
CA MET A 502 -20.21 2.63 1.07
C MET A 502 -19.79 1.68 -0.06
N PHE A 503 -18.97 2.18 -0.97
CA PHE A 503 -18.39 1.42 -2.10
C PHE A 503 -19.44 0.82 -3.05
N VAL A 504 -20.65 1.32 -3.08
CA VAL A 504 -21.66 0.97 -4.08
C VAL A 504 -21.24 1.49 -5.45
N ASP A 505 -20.77 2.74 -5.49
CA ASP A 505 -20.24 3.43 -6.67
C ASP A 505 -19.19 4.46 -6.22
N VAL A 506 -18.47 5.08 -7.15
CA VAL A 506 -17.74 6.33 -6.89
C VAL A 506 -18.71 7.48 -6.76
N ASN A 507 -18.37 8.52 -5.98
CA ASN A 507 -19.28 9.66 -5.71
C ASN A 507 -19.45 10.58 -6.90
#